data_a9c06cd2f2708053b03814ff0ec7086b
#
_entry.id   a9c06cd2f2708053b03814ff0ec7086b
#
_cell.length_a   1.000
_cell.length_b   1.000
_cell.length_c   1.000
_cell.angle_alpha   90.00
_cell.angle_beta   90.00
_cell.angle_gamma   90.00
#
_symmetry.space_group_name_H-M   'P 1'
#
loop_
_entity.id
_entity.type
_entity.pdbx_description
1 polymer ?
#
loop_
_entity_poly.entity_id
_entity_poly.type
_entity_poly.pdbx_seq_one_letter_code
_entity_poly.pdbx_strand_id
1 'polypeptide(L)'
;MLITEKQLDANRRNAQKSTGPKTLEGKAVVRLNALRYGLRARSILLPGENPEEYHQLCADLESGWQPQNRTEQLLVEQMAVAQWKLARLEVGERSIFAQTMPAEKQMALLDRFSTQRSRLERSFSKAAHDLEHFQKTRPARQAQQDPAPRPLAPEPSGPRPPVPSLIMAPAPVPVCVET
;
A
#
# COMPACT_ATOMS: atom_id res chain seq x y z
N MET A 1 0.42 22.98 -16.35
CA MET A 1 -0.60 23.73 -17.14
C MET A 1 -1.33 24.65 -16.18
N LEU A 2 -1.23 25.96 -16.34
CA LEU A 2 -1.93 26.95 -15.50
C LEU A 2 -3.37 27.09 -15.98
N ILE A 3 -4.30 27.05 -15.05
CA ILE A 3 -5.74 27.22 -15.33
C ILE A 3 -5.98 28.69 -15.69
N THR A 4 -6.64 28.96 -16.82
CA THR A 4 -6.95 30.33 -17.26
C THR A 4 -8.14 30.90 -16.46
N GLU A 5 -8.22 32.25 -16.30
CA GLU A 5 -9.34 32.91 -15.64
C GLU A 5 -10.70 32.53 -16.24
N LYS A 6 -10.76 32.38 -17.54
CA LYS A 6 -11.96 31.96 -18.26
C LYS A 6 -12.44 30.55 -17.84
N GLN A 7 -11.49 29.64 -17.57
CA GLN A 7 -11.79 28.31 -17.03
C GLN A 7 -12.22 28.36 -15.57
N LEU A 8 -11.64 29.24 -14.76
CA LEU A 8 -12.06 29.45 -13.36
C LEU A 8 -13.49 29.97 -13.29
N ASP A 9 -13.87 30.94 -14.12
CA ASP A 9 -15.23 31.48 -14.14
C ASP A 9 -16.25 30.47 -14.69
N ALA A 10 -15.88 29.67 -15.67
CA ALA A 10 -16.71 28.57 -16.14
C ALA A 10 -16.93 27.52 -15.06
N ASN A 11 -15.88 27.17 -14.32
CA ASN A 11 -15.96 26.21 -13.21
C ASN A 11 -16.81 26.75 -12.05
N ARG A 12 -16.71 28.04 -11.71
CA ARG A 12 -17.56 28.69 -10.70
C ARG A 12 -19.04 28.65 -11.08
N ARG A 13 -19.36 29.01 -12.33
CA ARG A 13 -20.75 28.94 -12.86
C ARG A 13 -21.30 27.52 -12.86
N ASN A 14 -20.49 26.54 -13.23
CA ASN A 14 -20.87 25.12 -13.22
C ASN A 14 -21.06 24.60 -11.79
N ALA A 15 -20.22 25.04 -10.84
CA ALA A 15 -20.36 24.69 -9.44
C ALA A 15 -21.68 25.22 -8.83
N GLN A 16 -22.13 26.44 -9.24
CA GLN A 16 -23.41 27.02 -8.80
C GLN A 16 -24.62 26.24 -9.37
N LYS A 17 -24.50 25.69 -10.57
CA LYS A 17 -25.52 24.85 -11.21
C LYS A 17 -25.49 23.39 -10.74
N SER A 18 -24.49 23.00 -9.96
CA SER A 18 -24.34 21.65 -9.45
C SER A 18 -25.50 21.28 -8.52
N THR A 19 -26.20 20.20 -8.87
CA THR A 19 -27.31 19.62 -8.10
C THR A 19 -26.86 18.61 -7.05
N GLY A 20 -25.57 18.60 -6.71
CA GLY A 20 -25.03 17.70 -5.68
C GLY A 20 -25.65 17.92 -4.29
N PRO A 21 -25.63 16.92 -3.41
CA PRO A 21 -26.26 17.02 -2.09
C PRO A 21 -25.64 18.12 -1.25
N LYS A 22 -26.47 19.03 -0.75
CA LYS A 22 -26.06 20.15 0.09
C LYS A 22 -26.10 19.81 1.58
N THR A 23 -26.98 18.89 1.98
CA THR A 23 -27.13 18.46 3.38
C THR A 23 -26.10 17.40 3.78
N LEU A 24 -25.79 17.32 5.08
CA LEU A 24 -24.90 16.28 5.64
C LEU A 24 -25.43 14.88 5.37
N GLU A 25 -26.73 14.66 5.53
CA GLU A 25 -27.41 13.38 5.25
C GLU A 25 -27.35 13.03 3.77
N GLY A 26 -27.64 14.00 2.88
CA GLY A 26 -27.52 13.79 1.44
C GLY A 26 -26.10 13.47 0.99
N LYS A 27 -25.09 14.11 1.58
CA LYS A 27 -23.67 13.81 1.33
C LYS A 27 -23.30 12.41 1.82
N ALA A 28 -23.83 11.96 2.97
CA ALA A 28 -23.62 10.61 3.49
C ALA A 28 -24.22 9.56 2.56
N VAL A 29 -25.44 9.78 2.07
CA VAL A 29 -26.12 8.86 1.12
C VAL A 29 -25.34 8.78 -0.20
N VAL A 30 -24.94 9.92 -0.79
CA VAL A 30 -24.19 9.93 -2.06
C VAL A 30 -22.80 9.34 -1.92
N ARG A 31 -22.15 9.53 -0.77
CA ARG A 31 -20.88 8.87 -0.45
C ARG A 31 -21.02 7.34 -0.45
N LEU A 32 -22.15 6.81 0.02
CA LEU A 32 -22.45 5.37 0.00
C LEU A 32 -22.81 4.84 -1.40
N ASN A 33 -23.33 5.68 -2.30
CA ASN A 33 -23.58 5.27 -3.69
C ASN A 33 -22.30 4.85 -4.43
N ALA A 34 -21.16 5.45 -4.10
CA ALA A 34 -19.85 5.04 -4.62
C ALA A 34 -19.40 3.67 -4.06
N LEU A 35 -19.95 3.26 -2.90
CA LEU A 35 -19.65 1.99 -2.24
C LEU A 35 -20.58 0.85 -2.69
N ARG A 36 -21.64 1.11 -3.44
CA ARG A 36 -22.62 0.08 -3.83
C ARG A 36 -21.98 -1.16 -4.46
N TYR A 37 -20.90 -0.95 -5.21
CA TYR A 37 -20.10 -2.03 -5.77
C TYR A 37 -18.62 -1.96 -5.36
N GLY A 38 -18.23 -0.99 -4.53
CA GLY A 38 -16.87 -0.82 -4.03
C GLY A 38 -15.78 -0.60 -5.09
N LEU A 39 -16.14 -0.30 -6.35
CA LEU A 39 -15.22 -0.21 -7.49
C LEU A 39 -14.06 0.77 -7.30
N ARG A 40 -14.30 1.87 -6.57
CA ARG A 40 -13.32 2.92 -6.29
C ARG A 40 -13.13 3.17 -4.79
N ALA A 41 -13.52 2.20 -3.97
CA ALA A 41 -13.31 2.32 -2.53
C ALA A 41 -11.82 2.44 -2.22
N ARG A 42 -11.47 3.42 -1.37
CA ARG A 42 -10.11 3.54 -0.83
C ARG A 42 -9.83 2.47 0.22
N SER A 43 -10.88 2.07 0.96
CA SER A 43 -10.78 0.98 1.92
C SER A 43 -10.52 -0.34 1.20
N ILE A 44 -9.58 -1.10 1.72
CA ILE A 44 -9.28 -2.45 1.23
C ILE A 44 -10.48 -3.35 1.54
N LEU A 45 -10.98 -3.29 2.77
CA LEU A 45 -12.16 -4.06 3.21
C LEU A 45 -13.40 -3.15 3.22
N LEU A 46 -14.51 -3.68 2.75
CA LEU A 46 -15.82 -3.04 2.82
C LEU A 46 -16.68 -3.67 3.95
N PRO A 47 -17.70 -2.94 4.45
CA PRO A 47 -18.65 -3.52 5.38
C PRO A 47 -19.31 -4.78 4.78
N GLY A 48 -19.25 -5.88 5.51
CA GLY A 48 -19.78 -7.19 5.08
C GLY A 48 -18.75 -8.10 4.40
N GLU A 49 -17.52 -7.67 4.17
CA GLU A 49 -16.43 -8.52 3.73
C GLU A 49 -15.72 -9.15 4.94
N ASN A 50 -15.24 -10.38 4.78
CA ASN A 50 -14.55 -11.12 5.83
C ASN A 50 -13.04 -10.71 5.86
N PRO A 51 -12.55 -10.11 6.96
CA PRO A 51 -11.15 -9.75 7.08
C PRO A 51 -10.21 -10.97 7.08
N GLU A 52 -10.66 -12.10 7.60
CA GLU A 52 -9.84 -13.31 7.70
C GLU A 52 -9.52 -13.88 6.32
N GLU A 53 -10.47 -13.86 5.39
CA GLU A 53 -10.24 -14.28 4.01
C GLU A 53 -9.22 -13.39 3.31
N TYR A 54 -9.24 -12.08 3.57
CA TYR A 54 -8.22 -11.17 3.06
C TYR A 54 -6.84 -11.45 3.66
N HIS A 55 -6.76 -11.70 4.98
CA HIS A 55 -5.51 -12.04 5.64
C HIS A 55 -4.95 -13.37 5.14
N GLN A 56 -5.82 -14.36 4.89
CA GLN A 56 -5.40 -15.63 4.30
C GLN A 56 -4.83 -15.43 2.89
N LEU A 57 -5.47 -14.64 2.04
CA LEU A 57 -4.95 -14.28 0.72
C LEU A 57 -3.58 -13.61 0.81
N CYS A 58 -3.36 -12.71 1.77
CA CYS A 58 -2.06 -12.09 2.00
C CYS A 58 -1.01 -13.14 2.39
N ALA A 59 -1.34 -14.02 3.34
CA ALA A 59 -0.43 -15.07 3.80
C ALA A 59 -0.07 -16.05 2.68
N ASP A 60 -1.02 -16.44 1.84
CA ASP A 60 -0.80 -17.32 0.70
C ASP A 60 0.15 -16.69 -0.32
N LEU A 61 -0.04 -15.39 -0.64
CA LEU A 61 0.85 -14.66 -1.54
C LEU A 61 2.25 -14.45 -0.94
N GLU A 62 2.35 -14.12 0.34
CA GLU A 62 3.63 -14.00 1.05
C GLU A 62 4.39 -15.33 1.06
N SER A 63 3.70 -16.43 1.34
CA SER A 63 4.27 -17.78 1.32
C SER A 63 4.74 -18.18 -0.08
N GLY A 64 3.98 -17.84 -1.12
CA GLY A 64 4.31 -18.17 -2.50
C GLY A 64 5.48 -17.36 -3.05
N TRP A 65 5.53 -16.07 -2.77
CA TRP A 65 6.53 -15.15 -3.32
C TRP A 65 7.75 -14.93 -2.42
N GLN A 66 7.67 -15.24 -1.12
CA GLN A 66 8.73 -15.14 -0.13
C GLN A 66 9.53 -13.82 -0.18
N PRO A 67 8.85 -12.66 0.02
CA PRO A 67 9.49 -11.36 -0.02
C PRO A 67 10.54 -11.23 1.10
N GLN A 68 11.76 -10.79 0.78
CA GLN A 68 12.86 -10.68 1.75
C GLN A 68 13.10 -9.24 2.22
N ASN A 69 12.55 -8.26 1.54
CA ASN A 69 12.72 -6.85 1.89
C ASN A 69 11.40 -6.09 1.80
N ARG A 70 11.38 -4.87 2.35
CA ARG A 70 10.17 -4.05 2.39
C ARG A 70 9.62 -3.70 1.01
N THR A 71 10.48 -3.52 0.01
CA THR A 71 10.04 -3.22 -1.36
C THR A 71 9.29 -4.40 -1.96
N GLU A 72 9.79 -5.61 -1.78
CA GLU A 72 9.14 -6.84 -2.23
C GLU A 72 7.82 -7.07 -1.48
N GLN A 73 7.79 -6.81 -0.15
CA GLN A 73 6.54 -6.87 0.64
C GLN A 73 5.47 -5.93 0.10
N LEU A 74 5.83 -4.68 -0.23
CA LEU A 74 4.89 -3.71 -0.83
C LEU A 74 4.33 -4.19 -2.17
N LEU A 75 5.12 -4.88 -2.98
CA LEU A 75 4.64 -5.45 -4.25
C LEU A 75 3.68 -6.61 -4.00
N VAL A 76 3.95 -7.48 -3.04
CA VAL A 76 3.03 -8.55 -2.63
C VAL A 76 1.74 -7.99 -2.05
N GLU A 77 1.81 -6.97 -1.18
CA GLU A 77 0.64 -6.25 -0.66
C GLU A 77 -0.20 -5.66 -1.81
N GLN A 78 0.45 -5.06 -2.83
CA GLN A 78 -0.24 -4.53 -4.01
C GLN A 78 -0.94 -5.64 -4.82
N MET A 79 -0.32 -6.80 -4.96
CA MET A 79 -0.91 -7.97 -5.61
C MET A 79 -2.13 -8.47 -4.83
N ALA A 80 -2.04 -8.58 -3.50
CA ALA A 80 -3.15 -8.98 -2.63
C ALA A 80 -4.35 -8.03 -2.76
N VAL A 81 -4.10 -6.72 -2.72
CA VAL A 81 -5.16 -5.69 -2.90
C VAL A 81 -5.81 -5.78 -4.28
N ALA A 82 -5.02 -6.00 -5.34
CA ALA A 82 -5.55 -6.14 -6.68
C ALA A 82 -6.42 -7.39 -6.81
N GLN A 83 -5.95 -8.52 -6.32
CA GLN A 83 -6.67 -9.81 -6.34
C GLN A 83 -7.97 -9.75 -5.52
N TRP A 84 -7.93 -9.16 -4.32
CA TRP A 84 -9.11 -8.97 -3.49
C TRP A 84 -10.19 -8.13 -4.19
N LYS A 85 -9.77 -7.04 -4.85
CA LYS A 85 -10.69 -6.21 -5.61
C LYS A 85 -11.22 -6.91 -6.86
N LEU A 86 -10.45 -7.79 -7.50
CA LEU A 86 -10.93 -8.61 -8.62
C LEU A 86 -12.04 -9.58 -8.16
N ALA A 87 -11.83 -10.29 -7.04
CA ALA A 87 -12.87 -11.16 -6.47
C ALA A 87 -14.16 -10.39 -6.14
N ARG A 88 -14.04 -9.17 -5.59
CA ARG A 88 -15.17 -8.27 -5.35
C ARG A 88 -15.91 -7.91 -6.64
N LEU A 89 -15.19 -7.68 -7.74
CA LEU A 89 -15.80 -7.39 -9.05
C LEU A 89 -16.65 -8.56 -9.53
N GLU A 90 -16.20 -9.79 -9.37
CA GLU A 90 -16.96 -10.99 -9.75
C GLU A 90 -18.29 -11.12 -8.98
N VAL A 91 -18.26 -10.83 -7.67
CA VAL A 91 -19.48 -10.79 -6.86
C VAL A 91 -20.41 -9.66 -7.33
N GLY A 92 -19.84 -8.49 -7.64
CA GLY A 92 -20.59 -7.36 -8.16
C GLY A 92 -21.23 -7.64 -9.50
N GLU A 93 -20.53 -8.26 -10.43
CA GLU A 93 -21.08 -8.67 -11.75
C GLU A 93 -22.25 -9.65 -11.60
N ARG A 94 -22.10 -10.68 -10.76
CA ARG A 94 -23.21 -11.60 -10.46
C ARG A 94 -24.43 -10.86 -9.93
N SER A 95 -24.23 -9.87 -9.06
CA SER A 95 -25.34 -9.08 -8.52
C SER A 95 -26.04 -8.19 -9.56
N ILE A 96 -25.31 -7.72 -10.60
CA ILE A 96 -25.88 -6.96 -11.71
C ILE A 96 -26.80 -7.85 -12.55
N PHE A 97 -26.39 -9.09 -12.84
CA PHE A 97 -27.23 -10.04 -13.60
C PHE A 97 -28.46 -10.50 -12.79
N ALA A 98 -28.37 -10.54 -11.47
CA ALA A 98 -29.51 -10.91 -10.61
C ALA A 98 -30.55 -9.79 -10.44
N GLN A 99 -30.22 -8.54 -10.79
CA GLN A 99 -31.11 -7.38 -10.67
C GLN A 99 -31.87 -7.13 -11.96
N THR A 100 -33.20 -6.95 -11.84
CA THR A 100 -34.03 -6.47 -12.97
C THR A 100 -33.76 -4.98 -13.16
N MET A 101 -33.10 -4.62 -14.26
CA MET A 101 -32.80 -3.25 -14.63
C MET A 101 -32.86 -3.06 -16.15
N PRO A 102 -33.04 -1.82 -16.65
CA PRO A 102 -32.99 -1.53 -18.09
C PRO A 102 -31.66 -1.98 -18.69
N ALA A 103 -31.69 -2.58 -19.89
CA ALA A 103 -30.53 -3.13 -20.57
C ALA A 103 -29.39 -2.10 -20.75
N GLU A 104 -29.72 -0.84 -21.05
CA GLU A 104 -28.75 0.24 -21.19
C GLU A 104 -27.96 0.49 -19.87
N LYS A 105 -28.65 0.48 -18.73
CA LYS A 105 -28.00 0.63 -17.41
C LYS A 105 -27.12 -0.57 -17.08
N GLN A 106 -27.59 -1.77 -17.42
CA GLN A 106 -26.85 -3.01 -17.23
C GLN A 106 -25.54 -2.99 -18.02
N MET A 107 -25.60 -2.65 -19.32
CA MET A 107 -24.43 -2.54 -20.18
C MET A 107 -23.45 -1.47 -19.69
N ALA A 108 -23.94 -0.27 -19.32
CA ALA A 108 -23.09 0.80 -18.80
C ALA A 108 -22.38 0.42 -17.47
N LEU A 109 -23.01 -0.41 -16.63
CA LEU A 109 -22.37 -0.94 -15.43
C LEU A 109 -21.31 -1.98 -15.79
N LEU A 110 -21.62 -2.92 -16.67
CA LEU A 110 -20.68 -3.96 -17.12
C LEU A 110 -19.43 -3.34 -17.77
N ASP A 111 -19.58 -2.29 -18.58
CA ASP A 111 -18.45 -1.54 -19.15
C ASP A 111 -17.53 -0.95 -18.07
N ARG A 112 -18.13 -0.39 -17.00
CA ARG A 112 -17.35 0.14 -15.87
C ARG A 112 -16.61 -0.98 -15.14
N PHE A 113 -17.25 -2.14 -14.94
CA PHE A 113 -16.64 -3.31 -14.33
C PHE A 113 -15.47 -3.83 -15.19
N SER A 114 -15.70 -4.00 -16.50
CA SER A 114 -14.66 -4.43 -17.45
C SER A 114 -13.45 -3.49 -17.44
N THR A 115 -13.69 -2.17 -17.49
CA THR A 115 -12.62 -1.16 -17.39
C THR A 115 -11.85 -1.29 -16.08
N GLN A 116 -12.53 -1.51 -14.97
CA GLN A 116 -11.90 -1.64 -13.66
C GLN A 116 -11.14 -2.95 -13.52
N ARG A 117 -11.71 -4.05 -14.04
CA ARG A 117 -11.04 -5.37 -14.11
C ARG A 117 -9.71 -5.23 -14.83
N SER A 118 -9.69 -4.66 -16.04
CA SER A 118 -8.47 -4.49 -16.82
C SER A 118 -7.39 -3.63 -16.14
N ARG A 119 -7.81 -2.67 -15.30
CA ARG A 119 -6.87 -1.87 -14.50
C ARG A 119 -6.24 -2.70 -13.37
N LEU A 120 -7.04 -3.51 -12.68
CA LEU A 120 -6.59 -4.34 -11.57
C LEU A 120 -5.69 -5.47 -12.07
N GLU A 121 -6.05 -6.12 -13.17
CA GLU A 121 -5.24 -7.15 -13.82
C GLU A 121 -3.87 -6.60 -14.24
N ARG A 122 -3.84 -5.41 -14.85
CA ARG A 122 -2.56 -4.73 -15.17
C ARG A 122 -1.76 -4.37 -13.93
N SER A 123 -2.44 -3.92 -12.85
CA SER A 123 -1.77 -3.60 -11.59
C SER A 123 -1.14 -4.85 -10.97
N PHE A 124 -1.87 -5.98 -10.96
CA PHE A 124 -1.37 -7.27 -10.49
C PHE A 124 -0.19 -7.76 -11.33
N SER A 125 -0.35 -7.82 -12.66
CA SER A 125 0.70 -8.29 -13.57
C SER A 125 1.96 -7.44 -13.49
N LYS A 126 1.81 -6.11 -13.35
CA LYS A 126 2.96 -5.22 -13.18
C LYS A 126 3.67 -5.49 -11.86
N ALA A 127 2.94 -5.60 -10.75
CA ALA A 127 3.55 -5.87 -9.45
C ALA A 127 4.26 -7.24 -9.43
N ALA A 128 3.68 -8.27 -10.04
CA ALA A 128 4.30 -9.58 -10.18
C ALA A 128 5.59 -9.52 -11.00
N HIS A 129 5.55 -8.87 -12.16
CA HIS A 129 6.75 -8.69 -13.02
C HIS A 129 7.86 -7.90 -12.31
N ASP A 130 7.50 -6.79 -11.64
CA ASP A 130 8.46 -5.98 -10.90
C ASP A 130 9.08 -6.80 -9.76
N LEU A 131 8.28 -7.62 -9.05
CA LEU A 131 8.75 -8.50 -7.99
C LEU A 131 9.74 -9.57 -8.52
N GLU A 132 9.39 -10.25 -9.62
CA GLU A 132 10.30 -11.18 -10.27
C GLU A 132 11.63 -10.51 -10.67
N HIS A 133 11.55 -9.31 -11.23
CA HIS A 133 12.74 -8.56 -11.60
C HIS A 133 13.61 -8.23 -10.37
N PHE A 134 13.00 -7.78 -9.26
CA PHE A 134 13.73 -7.52 -8.01
C PHE A 134 14.37 -8.77 -7.46
N GLN A 135 13.67 -9.90 -7.47
CA GLN A 135 14.20 -11.18 -6.99
C GLN A 135 15.37 -11.69 -7.84
N LYS A 136 15.29 -11.57 -9.16
CA LYS A 136 16.36 -11.93 -10.09
C LYS A 136 17.61 -11.05 -9.95
N THR A 137 17.44 -9.75 -9.65
CA THR A 137 18.55 -8.81 -9.50
C THR A 137 19.11 -8.70 -8.08
N ARG A 138 18.48 -9.36 -7.10
CA ARG A 138 18.88 -9.36 -5.68
C ARG A 138 20.33 -9.76 -5.45
N PRO A 139 20.86 -10.87 -6.02
CA PRO A 139 22.24 -11.28 -5.78
C PRO A 139 23.25 -10.21 -6.20
N ALA A 140 23.02 -9.57 -7.35
CA ALA A 140 23.88 -8.49 -7.85
C ALA A 140 23.88 -7.26 -6.96
N ARG A 141 22.74 -6.91 -6.37
CA ARG A 141 22.62 -5.75 -5.45
C ARG A 141 23.28 -6.03 -4.10
N GLN A 142 23.16 -7.24 -3.57
CA GLN A 142 23.84 -7.63 -2.33
C GLN A 142 25.36 -7.60 -2.51
N ALA A 143 25.88 -8.13 -3.61
CA ALA A 143 27.32 -8.08 -3.93
C ALA A 143 27.87 -6.66 -4.09
N GLN A 144 27.04 -5.68 -4.46
CA GLN A 144 27.42 -4.27 -4.54
C GLN A 144 27.33 -3.53 -3.19
N GLN A 145 26.53 -4.01 -2.26
CA GLN A 145 26.34 -3.43 -0.93
C GLN A 145 27.29 -3.96 0.12
N ASP A 146 27.81 -5.17 -0.06
CA ASP A 146 28.91 -5.67 0.76
C ASP A 146 30.21 -4.99 0.31
N PRO A 147 30.72 -3.99 1.04
CA PRO A 147 32.04 -3.46 0.74
C PRO A 147 33.03 -4.61 0.89
N ALA A 148 33.82 -4.85 -0.14
CA ALA A 148 34.92 -5.82 -0.08
C ALA A 148 35.63 -5.65 1.27
N PRO A 149 35.93 -6.73 2.01
CA PRO A 149 36.59 -6.62 3.31
C PRO A 149 37.81 -5.73 3.14
N ARG A 150 37.79 -4.58 3.83
CA ARG A 150 38.94 -3.67 3.81
C ARG A 150 40.15 -4.51 4.17
N PRO A 151 41.23 -4.51 3.34
CA PRO A 151 42.46 -5.16 3.73
C PRO A 151 42.80 -4.63 5.13
N LEU A 152 42.89 -5.51 6.11
CA LEU A 152 43.34 -5.17 7.44
C LEU A 152 44.65 -4.38 7.23
N ALA A 153 44.63 -3.11 7.61
CA ALA A 153 45.87 -2.32 7.65
C ALA A 153 46.87 -3.16 8.46
N PRO A 154 48.13 -3.35 7.98
CA PRO A 154 49.12 -4.08 8.74
C PRO A 154 49.18 -3.48 10.14
N GLU A 155 48.99 -4.33 11.15
CA GLU A 155 49.08 -3.88 12.55
C GLU A 155 50.42 -3.18 12.72
N PRO A 156 50.46 -1.98 13.33
CA PRO A 156 51.70 -1.31 13.62
C PRO A 156 52.52 -2.19 14.56
N SER A 157 53.58 -2.79 14.03
CA SER A 157 54.55 -3.61 14.76
C SER A 157 55.41 -2.75 15.69
N GLY A 158 54.78 -1.98 16.57
CA GLY A 158 55.44 -1.20 17.61
C GLY A 158 54.92 -1.59 19.00
N PRO A 159 55.80 -1.51 20.05
CA PRO A 159 55.37 -1.84 21.38
C PRO A 159 54.24 -0.89 21.85
N ARG A 160 53.12 -1.46 22.27
CA ARG A 160 51.96 -0.70 22.77
C ARG A 160 52.41 0.23 23.92
N PRO A 161 52.09 1.52 23.90
CA PRO A 161 52.31 2.37 25.05
C PRO A 161 51.53 1.85 26.26
N PRO A 162 52.05 1.95 27.48
CA PRO A 162 51.38 1.47 28.67
C PRO A 162 50.04 2.19 28.86
N VAL A 163 48.98 1.42 29.01
CA VAL A 163 47.61 1.94 29.33
C VAL A 163 47.67 2.70 30.67
N PRO A 164 47.25 3.95 30.76
CA PRO A 164 47.21 4.67 32.03
C PRO A 164 46.21 3.95 32.94
N SER A 165 46.68 3.56 34.13
CA SER A 165 45.84 2.93 35.16
C SER A 165 44.73 3.90 35.55
N LEU A 166 43.50 3.52 35.28
CA LEU A 166 42.32 4.25 35.71
C LEU A 166 42.27 4.18 37.24
N ILE A 167 42.62 5.25 37.91
CA ILE A 167 42.45 5.41 39.35
C ILE A 167 40.94 5.38 39.62
N MET A 168 40.45 4.30 40.18
CA MET A 168 39.06 4.14 40.60
C MET A 168 38.75 5.21 41.70
N ALA A 169 37.88 6.16 41.36
CA ALA A 169 37.30 7.08 42.31
C ALA A 169 36.43 6.31 43.33
N PRO A 170 36.50 6.63 44.65
CA PRO A 170 35.67 5.95 45.64
C PRO A 170 34.18 6.27 45.43
N ALA A 171 33.35 5.24 45.61
CA ALA A 171 31.89 5.33 45.50
C ALA A 171 31.31 6.33 46.54
N PRO A 172 30.28 7.11 46.16
CA PRO A 172 29.58 7.98 47.09
C PRO A 172 28.80 7.16 48.13
N VAL A 173 28.98 7.52 49.43
CA VAL A 173 28.27 6.96 50.55
C VAL A 173 26.80 7.34 50.51
N PRO A 174 25.85 6.43 50.81
CA PRO A 174 24.44 6.78 50.87
C PRO A 174 24.17 7.62 52.14
N VAL A 175 23.59 8.81 51.93
CA VAL A 175 23.07 9.66 53.00
C VAL A 175 21.71 9.12 53.42
N CYS A 176 21.60 8.56 54.60
CA CYS A 176 20.33 8.32 55.27
C CYS A 176 19.70 9.67 55.63
N VAL A 177 18.51 9.93 55.10
CA VAL A 177 17.62 10.97 55.61
C VAL A 177 16.58 10.27 56.47
N GLU A 178 16.74 10.39 57.82
CA GLU A 178 15.65 10.18 58.78
C GLU A 178 14.73 11.40 58.74
N THR A 179 13.46 11.20 58.55
CA THR A 179 12.26 11.64 59.30
C THR A 179 10.99 11.30 58.52
#